data_19bbebee8a57af8cfc3d290d34854df9
#
_entry.id   19bbebee8a57af8cfc3d290d34854df9
#
_cell.length_a   1.000
_cell.length_b   1.000
_cell.length_c   1.000
_cell.angle_alpha   90.00
_cell.angle_beta   90.00
_cell.angle_gamma   90.00
#
_symmetry.space_group_name_H-M   'P 1'
#
loop_
_entity.id
_entity.type
_entity.pdbx_description
1 polymer ?
#
loop_
_entity_poly.entity_id
_entity_poly.type
_entity_poly.pdbx_seq_one_letter_code
_entity_poly.pdbx_strand_id
1 'polypeptide(L)'
;MSLKFWTSLQSLKQAVLVDDGKIVKSIPPRPPKTIFRRCGPCGEFDGKLAIAKHASFELWSRDGIECFRSFHHPLIYAPHDIVQYGDNLLICSSGLEMFFLMDIDGNVKWEWWGYKNGLGEKNTFFFQDDWVVNQTTTDTSTPASEERAHFNSIYLMGEKFLAGALYQKKVVEITIGEDGFKLIADVEAGCHSPFLHNGVLIYGTSEGVMVGAKRVLPDYKWIKTIRAFEDGFVFTYERGLVTTDADWQIKEEILLPAPFKFVYLERL
;
A
#
# COMPACT_ATOMS: atom_id res chain seq x y z
N MET A 1 21.53 -11.50 9.02
CA MET A 1 21.19 -11.40 7.59
C MET A 1 20.92 -9.94 7.31
N SER A 2 21.64 -9.32 6.37
CA SER A 2 21.40 -7.90 6.04
C SER A 2 20.04 -7.75 5.39
N LEU A 3 19.19 -6.89 5.90
CA LEU A 3 17.87 -6.60 5.36
C LEU A 3 17.99 -5.45 4.34
N LYS A 4 17.82 -5.77 3.06
CA LYS A 4 17.86 -4.81 1.97
C LYS A 4 16.50 -4.71 1.29
N PHE A 5 15.95 -3.50 1.19
CA PHE A 5 14.61 -3.29 0.65
C PHE A 5 14.39 -1.88 0.12
N TRP A 6 13.47 -1.74 -0.84
CA TRP A 6 12.94 -0.45 -1.24
C TRP A 6 11.74 -0.07 -0.39
N THR A 7 11.65 1.20 -0.05
CA THR A 7 10.51 1.75 0.67
C THR A 7 10.22 3.17 0.21
N SER A 8 8.98 3.61 0.32
CA SER A 8 8.64 4.99 0.02
C SER A 8 8.56 5.82 1.31
N LEU A 9 9.27 6.92 1.33
CA LEU A 9 9.21 7.92 2.38
C LEU A 9 8.31 9.06 1.94
N GLN A 10 7.04 9.00 2.34
CA GLN A 10 6.07 10.03 1.94
C GLN A 10 6.47 11.44 2.36
N SER A 11 6.99 11.60 3.57
CA SER A 11 7.44 12.90 4.08
C SER A 11 8.57 13.51 3.24
N LEU A 12 9.45 12.68 2.70
CA LEU A 12 10.55 13.09 1.81
C LEU A 12 10.18 13.00 0.34
N LYS A 13 9.00 12.47 0.00
CA LYS A 13 8.52 12.29 -1.39
C LYS A 13 9.45 11.45 -2.26
N GLN A 14 10.12 10.47 -1.68
CA GLN A 14 11.16 9.68 -2.31
C GLN A 14 10.93 8.19 -2.08
N ALA A 15 11.25 7.38 -3.09
CA ALA A 15 11.55 5.98 -2.86
C ALA A 15 13.01 5.87 -2.45
N VAL A 16 13.30 5.09 -1.43
CA VAL A 16 14.65 4.88 -0.90
C VAL A 16 14.98 3.40 -0.80
N LEU A 17 16.23 3.08 -1.09
CA LEU A 17 16.82 1.79 -0.81
C LEU A 17 17.45 1.83 0.57
N VAL A 18 16.99 0.96 1.43
CA VAL A 18 17.57 0.74 2.76
C VAL A 18 18.39 -0.54 2.71
N ASP A 19 19.60 -0.50 3.21
CA ASP A 19 20.51 -1.62 3.34
C ASP A 19 21.15 -1.55 4.73
N ASP A 20 20.99 -2.61 5.51
CA ASP A 20 21.50 -2.70 6.87
C ASP A 20 21.14 -1.46 7.74
N GLY A 21 19.88 -1.07 7.70
CA GLY A 21 19.33 0.07 8.45
C GLY A 21 19.73 1.46 7.93
N LYS A 22 20.48 1.56 6.84
CA LYS A 22 20.92 2.83 6.27
C LYS A 22 20.27 3.10 4.92
N ILE A 23 19.88 4.35 4.69
CA ILE A 23 19.48 4.78 3.36
C ILE A 23 20.74 4.86 2.48
N VAL A 24 20.85 3.92 1.52
CA VAL A 24 22.00 3.84 0.63
C VAL A 24 21.74 4.47 -0.73
N LYS A 25 20.46 4.63 -1.09
CA LYS A 25 20.04 5.25 -2.35
C LYS A 25 18.66 5.90 -2.23
N SER A 26 18.42 6.93 -3.02
CA SER A 26 17.10 7.53 -3.16
C SER A 26 16.78 7.80 -4.64
N ILE A 27 15.52 7.56 -5.01
CA ILE A 27 14.96 8.01 -6.27
C ILE A 27 14.19 9.29 -5.95
N PRO A 28 14.71 10.47 -6.31
CA PRO A 28 14.02 11.73 -6.08
C PRO A 28 12.74 11.74 -6.93
N PRO A 29 11.69 12.43 -6.47
CA PRO A 29 10.56 12.70 -7.32
C PRO A 29 11.10 13.46 -8.54
N ARG A 30 10.94 12.89 -9.74
CA ARG A 30 11.16 13.70 -10.94
C ARG A 30 10.24 14.89 -10.84
N PRO A 31 10.71 16.13 -11.09
CA PRO A 31 9.82 17.27 -11.08
C PRO A 31 8.82 17.04 -12.22
N PRO A 32 7.59 16.66 -11.95
CA PRO A 32 6.57 16.78 -12.95
C PRO A 32 6.35 18.28 -13.11
N LYS A 33 6.00 18.71 -14.29
CA LYS A 33 5.41 20.04 -14.50
C LYS A 33 4.10 20.22 -13.69
N THR A 34 3.72 19.24 -12.90
CA THR A 34 2.49 19.15 -12.11
C THR A 34 2.80 18.99 -10.62
N ILE A 35 1.94 19.54 -9.79
CA ILE A 35 2.02 19.79 -8.35
C ILE A 35 2.04 18.51 -7.46
N PHE A 36 2.11 17.31 -8.05
CA PHE A 36 1.96 16.04 -7.33
C PHE A 36 3.21 15.65 -6.55
N ARG A 37 3.07 15.65 -5.24
CA ARG A 37 4.19 15.74 -4.30
C ARG A 37 4.39 14.51 -3.41
N ARG A 38 3.66 13.41 -3.60
CA ARG A 38 3.77 12.24 -2.71
C ARG A 38 4.25 11.01 -3.47
N CYS A 39 5.27 10.34 -2.95
CA CYS A 39 5.62 9.00 -3.33
C CYS A 39 4.57 8.06 -2.72
N GLY A 40 4.02 7.17 -3.51
CA GLY A 40 3.10 6.12 -3.07
C GLY A 40 3.82 4.78 -2.91
N PRO A 41 3.08 3.66 -3.01
CA PRO A 41 3.64 2.34 -2.84
C PRO A 41 4.72 2.00 -3.86
N CYS A 42 5.66 1.18 -3.41
CA CYS A 42 6.63 0.51 -4.25
C CYS A 42 6.28 -0.98 -4.29
N GLY A 43 6.44 -1.61 -5.45
CA GLY A 43 6.26 -3.04 -5.67
C GLY A 43 7.24 -3.56 -6.71
N GLU A 44 7.31 -4.87 -6.89
CA GLU A 44 8.08 -5.49 -7.95
C GLU A 44 7.22 -5.75 -9.18
N PHE A 45 7.81 -5.60 -10.34
CA PHE A 45 7.25 -6.03 -11.60
C PHE A 45 8.35 -6.53 -12.52
N ASP A 46 8.35 -7.84 -12.78
CA ASP A 46 9.31 -8.48 -13.67
C ASP A 46 10.78 -8.11 -13.32
N GLY A 47 11.13 -8.22 -12.04
CA GLY A 47 12.45 -7.87 -11.52
C GLY A 47 12.78 -6.39 -11.51
N LYS A 48 11.80 -5.50 -11.77
CA LYS A 48 11.94 -4.06 -11.79
C LYS A 48 11.16 -3.43 -10.62
N LEU A 49 11.53 -2.22 -10.24
CA LEU A 49 10.84 -1.46 -9.20
C LEU A 49 9.67 -0.68 -9.80
N ALA A 50 8.46 -1.07 -9.43
CA ALA A 50 7.23 -0.34 -9.76
C ALA A 50 6.92 0.68 -8.65
N ILE A 51 6.65 1.92 -9.01
CA ILE A 51 6.30 2.98 -8.06
C ILE A 51 5.00 3.63 -8.53
N ALA A 52 3.95 3.52 -7.73
CA ALA A 52 2.74 4.29 -7.93
C ALA A 52 2.85 5.59 -7.11
N LYS A 53 2.70 6.73 -7.76
CA LYS A 53 2.65 8.06 -7.15
C LYS A 53 1.21 8.56 -7.13
N HIS A 54 0.99 9.75 -6.59
CA HIS A 54 -0.35 10.28 -6.38
C HIS A 54 -1.29 10.23 -7.62
N ALA A 55 -0.77 10.38 -8.82
CA ALA A 55 -1.54 10.28 -10.08
C ALA A 55 -0.69 9.73 -11.23
N SER A 56 0.37 9.01 -10.94
CA SER A 56 1.30 8.52 -11.95
C SER A 56 1.93 7.20 -11.55
N PHE A 57 2.41 6.51 -12.57
CA PHE A 57 3.17 5.27 -12.44
C PHE A 57 4.58 5.47 -12.99
N GLU A 58 5.55 4.85 -12.34
CA GLU A 58 6.94 4.77 -12.82
C GLU A 58 7.45 3.33 -12.67
N LEU A 59 8.20 2.88 -13.68
CA LEU A 59 8.90 1.61 -13.68
C LEU A 59 10.39 1.86 -13.79
N TRP A 60 11.14 1.42 -12.80
CA TRP A 60 12.58 1.65 -12.69
C TRP A 60 13.35 0.33 -12.72
N SER A 61 14.63 0.40 -13.11
CA SER A 61 15.55 -0.69 -12.84
C SER A 61 15.60 -0.98 -11.34
N ARG A 62 15.85 -2.22 -10.96
CA ARG A 62 15.89 -2.66 -9.55
C ARG A 62 16.92 -1.88 -8.72
N ASP A 63 17.97 -1.41 -9.34
CA ASP A 63 18.97 -0.54 -8.71
C ASP A 63 18.55 0.95 -8.67
N GLY A 64 17.41 1.32 -9.26
CA GLY A 64 16.87 2.67 -9.26
C GLY A 64 17.68 3.67 -10.10
N ILE A 65 18.43 3.22 -11.11
CA ILE A 65 19.23 4.09 -11.99
C ILE A 65 18.44 4.50 -13.22
N GLU A 66 17.80 3.55 -13.89
CA GLU A 66 17.10 3.76 -15.14
C GLU A 66 15.58 3.73 -14.95
N CYS A 67 14.88 4.70 -15.49
CA CYS A 67 13.42 4.73 -15.55
C CYS A 67 12.96 4.29 -16.94
N PHE A 68 12.37 3.11 -17.01
CA PHE A 68 11.89 2.53 -18.27
C PHE A 68 10.56 3.12 -18.71
N ARG A 69 9.69 3.44 -17.75
CA ARG A 69 8.34 3.97 -17.99
C ARG A 69 7.99 5.05 -16.98
N SER A 70 7.26 6.05 -17.43
CA SER A 70 6.66 7.06 -16.56
C SER A 70 5.46 7.68 -17.27
N PHE A 71 4.28 7.58 -16.67
CA PHE A 71 3.06 8.16 -17.23
C PHE A 71 2.04 8.54 -16.14
N HIS A 72 1.13 9.44 -16.48
CA HIS A 72 -0.04 9.74 -15.67
C HIS A 72 -1.18 8.78 -15.99
N HIS A 73 -1.91 8.36 -14.97
CA HIS A 73 -3.07 7.51 -15.14
C HIS A 73 -4.23 7.98 -14.26
N PRO A 74 -5.44 8.17 -14.81
CA PRO A 74 -6.57 8.74 -14.09
C PRO A 74 -7.06 7.87 -12.91
N LEU A 75 -6.89 6.57 -12.97
CA LEU A 75 -7.27 5.68 -11.87
C LEU A 75 -6.21 5.54 -10.79
N ILE A 76 -5.02 6.12 -10.95
CA ILE A 76 -4.02 6.17 -9.88
C ILE A 76 -4.25 7.43 -9.05
N TYR A 77 -4.97 7.30 -7.93
CA TYR A 77 -5.18 8.43 -7.03
C TYR A 77 -4.97 8.04 -5.57
N ALA A 78 -4.01 8.70 -4.92
CA ALA A 78 -3.56 8.38 -3.57
C ALA A 78 -3.38 6.85 -3.38
N PRO A 79 -2.57 6.18 -4.21
CA PRO A 79 -2.43 4.73 -4.16
C PRO A 79 -1.81 4.31 -2.83
N HIS A 80 -2.25 3.18 -2.30
CA HIS A 80 -1.77 2.64 -1.03
C HIS A 80 -1.05 1.30 -1.17
N ASP A 81 -1.27 0.58 -2.26
CA ASP A 81 -0.54 -0.66 -2.53
C ASP A 81 -0.45 -0.94 -4.04
N ILE A 82 0.56 -1.70 -4.44
CA ILE A 82 0.79 -2.15 -5.80
C ILE A 82 1.47 -3.52 -5.77
N VAL A 83 0.93 -4.49 -6.48
CA VAL A 83 1.47 -5.84 -6.56
C VAL A 83 1.42 -6.36 -7.99
N GLN A 84 2.38 -7.20 -8.36
CA GLN A 84 2.36 -7.89 -9.64
C GLN A 84 1.30 -9.01 -9.64
N TYR A 85 0.56 -9.13 -10.72
CA TYR A 85 -0.37 -10.22 -11.01
C TYR A 85 -0.23 -10.67 -12.48
N GLY A 86 0.49 -11.76 -12.70
CA GLY A 86 0.90 -12.17 -14.06
C GLY A 86 1.70 -11.06 -14.74
N ASP A 87 1.31 -10.71 -15.97
CA ASP A 87 1.92 -9.62 -16.75
C ASP A 87 1.31 -8.24 -16.45
N ASN A 88 0.57 -8.11 -15.36
CA ASN A 88 -0.15 -6.89 -15.00
C ASN A 88 0.19 -6.44 -13.57
N LEU A 89 -0.24 -5.24 -13.25
CA LEU A 89 -0.15 -4.62 -11.93
C LEU A 89 -1.54 -4.47 -11.33
N LEU A 90 -1.75 -5.03 -10.15
CA LEU A 90 -2.92 -4.79 -9.33
C LEU A 90 -2.63 -3.62 -8.39
N ILE A 91 -3.43 -2.57 -8.46
CA ILE A 91 -3.21 -1.32 -7.75
C ILE A 91 -4.41 -1.03 -6.84
N CYS A 92 -4.10 -0.72 -5.56
CA CYS A 92 -5.04 -0.17 -4.60
C CYS A 92 -5.05 1.35 -4.72
N SER A 93 -6.05 1.91 -5.39
CA SER A 93 -6.28 3.35 -5.52
C SER A 93 -7.21 3.85 -4.40
N SER A 94 -6.64 4.10 -3.25
CA SER A 94 -7.38 4.42 -2.02
C SER A 94 -8.19 5.70 -2.12
N GLY A 95 -7.67 6.69 -2.83
CA GLY A 95 -8.38 7.95 -3.03
C GLY A 95 -9.64 7.80 -3.89
N LEU A 96 -9.72 6.78 -4.74
CA LEU A 96 -10.90 6.46 -5.55
C LEU A 96 -11.76 5.34 -4.95
N GLU A 97 -11.36 4.75 -3.82
CA GLU A 97 -12.06 3.62 -3.20
C GLU A 97 -12.16 2.40 -4.14
N MET A 98 -11.04 2.06 -4.82
CA MET A 98 -11.05 1.02 -5.83
C MET A 98 -9.77 0.21 -5.91
N PHE A 99 -9.88 -0.95 -6.55
CA PHE A 99 -8.76 -1.72 -7.08
C PHE A 99 -8.88 -1.79 -8.60
N PHE A 100 -7.76 -1.83 -9.29
CA PHE A 100 -7.78 -2.05 -10.72
C PHE A 100 -6.52 -2.78 -11.18
N LEU A 101 -6.68 -3.53 -12.27
CA LEU A 101 -5.61 -4.27 -12.93
C LEU A 101 -5.26 -3.52 -14.21
N MET A 102 -3.98 -3.21 -14.41
CA MET A 102 -3.49 -2.59 -15.64
C MET A 102 -2.20 -3.26 -16.13
N ASP A 103 -1.97 -3.24 -17.42
CA ASP A 103 -0.68 -3.60 -17.98
C ASP A 103 0.34 -2.46 -17.82
N ILE A 104 1.60 -2.74 -18.18
CA ILE A 104 2.70 -1.77 -18.05
C ILE A 104 2.59 -0.56 -18.99
N ASP A 105 1.73 -0.61 -19.98
CA ASP A 105 1.44 0.49 -20.91
C ASP A 105 0.26 1.36 -20.43
N GLY A 106 -0.36 0.98 -19.31
CA GLY A 106 -1.46 1.72 -18.69
C GLY A 106 -2.84 1.29 -19.18
N ASN A 107 -2.97 0.20 -19.94
CA ASN A 107 -4.28 -0.29 -20.35
C ASN A 107 -4.95 -1.05 -19.21
N VAL A 108 -6.12 -0.58 -18.81
CA VAL A 108 -6.92 -1.21 -17.74
C VAL A 108 -7.54 -2.50 -18.25
N LYS A 109 -7.37 -3.58 -17.49
CA LYS A 109 -7.91 -4.92 -17.79
C LYS A 109 -9.12 -5.25 -16.91
N TRP A 110 -9.19 -4.67 -15.71
CA TRP A 110 -10.26 -4.90 -14.75
C TRP A 110 -10.30 -3.76 -13.73
N GLU A 111 -11.52 -3.45 -13.25
CA GLU A 111 -11.79 -2.44 -12.23
C GLU A 111 -12.79 -2.99 -11.21
N TRP A 112 -12.52 -2.75 -9.94
CA TRP A 112 -13.43 -3.07 -8.85
C TRP A 112 -13.60 -1.85 -7.95
N TRP A 113 -14.82 -1.35 -7.82
CA TRP A 113 -15.14 -0.16 -7.06
C TRP A 113 -15.85 -0.52 -5.77
N GLY A 114 -15.38 -0.06 -4.62
CA GLY A 114 -15.98 -0.33 -3.32
C GLY A 114 -17.46 0.03 -3.28
N TYR A 115 -17.82 1.24 -3.68
CA TYR A 115 -19.20 1.71 -3.65
C TYR A 115 -20.15 0.93 -4.58
N LYS A 116 -19.69 0.42 -5.72
CA LYS A 116 -20.50 -0.42 -6.61
C LYS A 116 -20.80 -1.79 -5.99
N ASN A 117 -19.92 -2.22 -5.10
CA ASN A 117 -20.00 -3.51 -4.42
C ASN A 117 -20.53 -3.40 -2.98
N GLY A 118 -21.06 -2.25 -2.57
CA GLY A 118 -21.66 -2.07 -1.25
C GLY A 118 -20.67 -1.83 -0.10
N LEU A 119 -19.41 -1.47 -0.43
CA LEU A 119 -18.41 -1.03 0.54
C LEU A 119 -18.15 0.47 0.40
N GLY A 120 -18.70 1.22 1.32
CA GLY A 120 -18.60 2.67 1.32
C GLY A 120 -19.51 3.35 0.31
N GLU A 121 -19.44 4.67 0.25
CA GLU A 121 -20.19 5.50 -0.68
C GLU A 121 -19.32 5.96 -1.86
N LYS A 122 -19.98 6.36 -2.95
CA LYS A 122 -19.30 6.97 -4.08
C LYS A 122 -18.63 8.26 -3.62
N ASN A 123 -17.33 8.34 -3.80
CA ASN A 123 -16.58 9.56 -3.49
C ASN A 123 -16.91 10.66 -4.52
N THR A 124 -17.99 11.42 -4.29
CA THR A 124 -18.49 12.46 -5.20
C THR A 124 -17.49 13.61 -5.39
N PHE A 125 -16.55 13.80 -4.46
CA PHE A 125 -15.53 14.84 -4.55
C PHE A 125 -14.59 14.67 -5.75
N PHE A 126 -14.37 13.43 -6.21
CA PHE A 126 -13.48 13.12 -7.32
C PHE A 126 -14.17 12.90 -8.67
N PHE A 127 -15.51 12.84 -8.68
CA PHE A 127 -16.30 12.58 -9.90
C PHE A 127 -17.00 13.82 -10.45
N GLN A 128 -16.56 15.02 -10.05
CA GLN A 128 -16.98 16.25 -10.70
C GLN A 128 -16.22 16.44 -12.03
N ASP A 129 -16.88 17.02 -13.02
CA ASP A 129 -16.34 17.20 -14.38
C ASP A 129 -15.00 17.95 -14.45
N ASP A 130 -14.60 18.61 -13.36
CA ASP A 130 -13.31 19.31 -13.19
C ASP A 130 -12.24 18.46 -12.46
N TRP A 131 -12.21 17.18 -12.68
CA TRP A 131 -11.21 16.27 -12.11
C TRP A 131 -9.76 16.79 -12.21
N VAL A 132 -9.41 17.50 -13.28
CA VAL A 132 -8.07 18.10 -13.45
C VAL A 132 -7.82 19.25 -12.47
N VAL A 133 -8.83 20.02 -12.11
CA VAL A 133 -8.72 21.15 -11.16
C VAL A 133 -8.57 20.65 -9.72
N ASN A 134 -9.27 19.61 -9.37
CA ASN A 134 -9.19 19.01 -8.03
C ASN A 134 -7.85 18.29 -7.75
N GLN A 135 -7.09 17.95 -8.78
CA GLN A 135 -5.71 17.47 -8.63
C GLN A 135 -4.74 18.57 -8.16
N THR A 136 -5.09 19.83 -8.30
CA THR A 136 -4.24 20.97 -7.88
C THR A 136 -4.44 21.40 -6.44
N THR A 137 -5.52 20.98 -5.79
CA THR A 137 -5.75 21.27 -4.38
C THR A 137 -4.82 20.43 -3.51
N THR A 138 -4.02 21.11 -2.72
CA THR A 138 -3.01 20.51 -1.82
C THR A 138 -3.60 19.78 -0.62
N ASP A 139 -4.89 19.88 -0.43
CA ASP A 139 -5.61 19.25 0.66
C ASP A 139 -6.06 17.84 0.27
N THR A 140 -5.20 16.88 0.56
CA THR A 140 -5.47 15.46 0.38
C THR A 140 -6.10 14.82 1.60
N SER A 141 -6.46 15.62 2.58
CA SER A 141 -7.27 15.19 3.73
C SER A 141 -8.74 15.15 3.28
N THR A 142 -9.10 14.17 2.46
CA THR A 142 -10.51 13.78 2.45
C THR A 142 -10.88 13.40 3.88
N PRO A 143 -11.95 13.99 4.44
CA PRO A 143 -12.33 13.69 5.80
C PRO A 143 -12.44 12.19 6.02
N ALA A 144 -11.89 11.71 7.12
CA ALA A 144 -12.16 10.37 7.56
C ALA A 144 -13.68 10.30 7.81
N SER A 145 -14.37 9.47 7.05
CA SER A 145 -15.79 9.25 7.22
C SER A 145 -16.01 7.74 7.23
N GLU A 146 -16.89 7.29 8.14
CA GLU A 146 -17.28 5.88 8.22
C GLU A 146 -18.01 5.41 6.94
N GLU A 147 -18.47 6.35 6.13
CA GLU A 147 -19.08 6.11 4.81
C GLU A 147 -18.06 5.66 3.75
N ARG A 148 -16.76 5.86 4.00
CA ARG A 148 -15.68 5.48 3.09
C ARG A 148 -15.08 4.14 3.49
N ALA A 149 -14.63 3.38 2.50
CA ALA A 149 -13.89 2.14 2.75
C ALA A 149 -12.42 2.43 3.15
N HIS A 150 -11.76 3.32 2.43
CA HIS A 150 -10.34 3.61 2.54
C HIS A 150 -9.49 2.34 2.49
N PHE A 151 -9.48 1.70 1.32
CA PHE A 151 -8.66 0.53 1.08
C PHE A 151 -7.18 0.87 1.17
N ASN A 152 -6.36 -0.01 1.77
CA ASN A 152 -4.98 0.34 2.09
C ASN A 152 -3.93 -0.74 1.81
N SER A 153 -4.35 -1.91 1.31
CA SER A 153 -3.39 -3.00 1.05
C SER A 153 -3.97 -4.08 0.16
N ILE A 154 -3.08 -4.86 -0.42
CA ILE A 154 -3.37 -6.03 -1.24
C ILE A 154 -2.52 -7.19 -0.71
N TYR A 155 -3.15 -8.28 -0.32
CA TYR A 155 -2.48 -9.54 -0.06
C TYR A 155 -2.97 -10.58 -1.06
N LEU A 156 -2.15 -10.85 -2.07
CA LEU A 156 -2.51 -11.71 -3.21
C LEU A 156 -2.49 -13.19 -2.83
N MET A 157 -3.51 -13.94 -3.25
CA MET A 157 -3.71 -15.37 -3.00
C MET A 157 -4.20 -16.05 -4.30
N GLY A 158 -3.33 -16.16 -5.31
CA GLY A 158 -3.74 -16.62 -6.64
C GLY A 158 -4.65 -15.62 -7.34
N GLU A 159 -5.87 -16.01 -7.70
CA GLU A 159 -6.87 -15.15 -8.35
C GLU A 159 -7.64 -14.24 -7.36
N LYS A 160 -7.34 -14.35 -6.08
CA LYS A 160 -7.99 -13.59 -5.03
C LYS A 160 -6.99 -12.78 -4.24
N PHE A 161 -7.49 -11.76 -3.54
CA PHE A 161 -6.68 -11.00 -2.59
C PHE A 161 -7.49 -10.55 -1.38
N LEU A 162 -6.79 -10.39 -0.25
CA LEU A 162 -7.35 -9.72 0.91
C LEU A 162 -7.06 -8.22 0.85
N ALA A 163 -8.04 -7.44 1.28
CA ALA A 163 -7.93 -6.01 1.44
C ALA A 163 -8.49 -5.55 2.79
N GLY A 164 -7.86 -4.53 3.37
CA GLY A 164 -8.38 -3.85 4.54
C GLY A 164 -9.22 -2.65 4.14
N ALA A 165 -10.48 -2.61 4.56
CA ALA A 165 -11.36 -1.45 4.48
C ALA A 165 -11.30 -0.70 5.82
N LEU A 166 -10.37 0.26 5.93
CA LEU A 166 -9.96 0.89 7.20
C LEU A 166 -11.13 1.49 7.98
N TYR A 167 -11.93 2.34 7.34
CA TYR A 167 -13.02 3.04 8.03
C TYR A 167 -14.26 2.18 8.21
N GLN A 168 -14.47 1.21 7.32
CA GLN A 168 -15.52 0.20 7.46
C GLN A 168 -15.17 -0.88 8.48
N LYS A 169 -13.94 -0.89 9.00
CA LYS A 169 -13.44 -1.89 9.95
C LYS A 169 -13.67 -3.33 9.47
N LYS A 170 -13.34 -3.59 8.21
CA LYS A 170 -13.54 -4.89 7.57
C LYS A 170 -12.26 -5.39 6.89
N VAL A 171 -12.11 -6.70 6.91
CA VAL A 171 -11.21 -7.42 6.00
C VAL A 171 -12.07 -8.15 4.99
N VAL A 172 -11.80 -7.93 3.72
CA VAL A 172 -12.56 -8.51 2.61
C VAL A 172 -11.67 -9.31 1.68
N GLU A 173 -12.21 -10.37 1.10
CA GLU A 173 -11.63 -11.13 0.01
C GLU A 173 -12.33 -10.73 -1.29
N ILE A 174 -11.55 -10.38 -2.30
CA ILE A 174 -12.03 -9.98 -3.62
C ILE A 174 -11.41 -10.93 -4.65
N THR A 175 -12.21 -11.42 -5.60
CA THR A 175 -11.76 -12.22 -6.74
C THR A 175 -11.49 -11.30 -7.92
N ILE A 176 -10.29 -11.40 -8.52
CA ILE A 176 -9.92 -10.61 -9.70
C ILE A 176 -10.77 -11.06 -10.89
N GLY A 177 -11.37 -10.12 -11.60
CA GLY A 177 -12.26 -10.40 -12.73
C GLY A 177 -13.72 -10.53 -12.36
N GLU A 178 -14.08 -10.53 -11.08
CA GLU A 178 -15.45 -10.65 -10.58
C GLU A 178 -15.91 -9.38 -9.86
N ASP A 179 -17.24 -9.20 -9.78
CA ASP A 179 -17.87 -8.23 -8.88
C ASP A 179 -18.14 -8.87 -7.51
N GLY A 180 -18.41 -8.02 -6.52
CA GLY A 180 -18.70 -8.46 -5.15
C GLY A 180 -17.45 -8.69 -4.32
N PHE A 181 -17.68 -9.17 -3.11
CA PHE A 181 -16.62 -9.51 -2.15
C PHE A 181 -17.15 -10.53 -1.14
N LYS A 182 -16.24 -11.22 -0.48
CA LYS A 182 -16.54 -12.03 0.68
C LYS A 182 -16.00 -11.33 1.94
N LEU A 183 -16.88 -11.14 2.94
CA LEU A 183 -16.44 -10.66 4.25
C LEU A 183 -15.63 -11.77 4.93
N ILE A 184 -14.40 -11.45 5.33
CA ILE A 184 -13.51 -12.35 6.08
C ILE A 184 -13.62 -12.08 7.56
N ALA A 185 -13.61 -10.81 7.96
CA ALA A 185 -13.75 -10.42 9.35
C ALA A 185 -14.27 -8.99 9.50
N ASP A 186 -15.07 -8.75 10.54
CA ASP A 186 -15.21 -7.44 11.15
C ASP A 186 -14.09 -7.27 12.17
N VAL A 187 -13.50 -6.07 12.23
CA VAL A 187 -12.34 -5.78 13.06
C VAL A 187 -12.63 -4.58 13.99
N GLU A 188 -12.13 -4.62 15.21
CA GLU A 188 -12.42 -3.58 16.22
C GLU A 188 -11.82 -2.21 15.86
N ALA A 189 -10.65 -2.22 15.26
CA ALA A 189 -9.92 -1.04 14.81
C ALA A 189 -9.67 -1.09 13.31
N GLY A 190 -9.40 0.04 12.70
CA GLY A 190 -9.01 0.09 11.30
C GLY A 190 -7.80 -0.81 11.04
N CYS A 191 -7.86 -1.63 9.98
CA CYS A 191 -6.82 -2.59 9.65
C CYS A 191 -5.94 -2.13 8.49
N HIS A 192 -4.67 -2.45 8.61
CA HIS A 192 -3.67 -2.30 7.56
C HIS A 192 -3.02 -3.64 7.27
N SER A 193 -2.71 -3.87 6.00
CA SER A 193 -1.94 -5.04 5.55
C SER A 193 -2.46 -6.38 6.06
N PRO A 194 -3.77 -6.69 5.95
CA PRO A 194 -4.31 -7.98 6.36
C PRO A 194 -3.75 -9.09 5.47
N PHE A 195 -3.37 -10.20 6.10
CA PHE A 195 -2.95 -11.41 5.40
C PHE A 195 -3.24 -12.66 6.24
N LEU A 196 -3.22 -13.81 5.59
CA LEU A 196 -3.34 -15.11 6.25
C LEU A 196 -1.96 -15.75 6.38
N HIS A 197 -1.61 -16.13 7.60
CA HIS A 197 -0.43 -16.93 7.89
C HIS A 197 -0.84 -18.19 8.66
N ASN A 198 -0.61 -19.35 8.07
CA ASN A 198 -1.05 -20.64 8.64
C ASN A 198 -2.55 -20.66 9.01
N GLY A 199 -3.40 -20.04 8.18
CA GLY A 199 -4.84 -19.96 8.42
C GLY A 199 -5.27 -18.93 9.47
N VAL A 200 -4.34 -18.21 10.10
CA VAL A 200 -4.61 -17.14 11.06
C VAL A 200 -4.58 -15.80 10.37
N LEU A 201 -5.61 -14.99 10.57
CA LEU A 201 -5.65 -13.62 10.08
C LEU A 201 -4.71 -12.73 10.90
N ILE A 202 -3.80 -12.03 10.23
CA ILE A 202 -2.86 -11.07 10.82
C ILE A 202 -3.07 -9.71 10.16
N TYR A 203 -3.09 -8.64 10.95
CA TYR A 203 -3.20 -7.27 10.43
C TYR A 203 -2.63 -6.24 11.40
N GLY A 204 -2.18 -5.12 10.85
CA GLY A 204 -1.72 -3.96 11.62
C GLY A 204 -2.86 -3.05 12.04
N THR A 205 -2.71 -2.40 13.19
CA THR A 205 -3.64 -1.39 13.71
C THR A 205 -2.90 -0.14 14.17
N SER A 206 -3.63 0.87 14.63
CA SER A 206 -3.04 2.02 15.32
C SER A 206 -2.42 1.66 16.67
N GLU A 207 -2.66 0.46 17.20
CA GLU A 207 -2.30 0.06 18.57
C GLU A 207 -1.47 -1.23 18.62
N GLY A 208 -0.89 -1.66 17.52
CA GLY A 208 -0.08 -2.88 17.44
C GLY A 208 -0.50 -3.81 16.32
N VAL A 209 -0.07 -5.05 16.39
CA VAL A 209 -0.40 -6.11 15.45
C VAL A 209 -1.45 -7.03 16.05
N MET A 210 -2.47 -7.37 15.28
CA MET A 210 -3.46 -8.39 15.62
C MET A 210 -3.09 -9.73 14.97
N VAL A 211 -3.07 -10.79 15.77
CA VAL A 211 -2.84 -12.18 15.35
C VAL A 211 -4.07 -12.99 15.78
N GLY A 212 -4.98 -13.21 14.86
CA GLY A 212 -6.33 -13.68 15.22
C GLY A 212 -7.00 -12.70 16.17
N ALA A 213 -7.43 -13.19 17.35
CA ALA A 213 -8.03 -12.35 18.40
C ALA A 213 -7.01 -11.75 19.38
N LYS A 214 -5.72 -12.05 19.25
CA LYS A 214 -4.68 -11.61 20.18
C LYS A 214 -3.96 -10.38 19.65
N ARG A 215 -3.81 -9.35 20.48
CA ARG A 215 -2.93 -8.22 20.19
C ARG A 215 -1.51 -8.55 20.65
N VAL A 216 -0.54 -8.34 19.76
CA VAL A 216 0.89 -8.41 20.05
C VAL A 216 1.53 -7.07 19.77
N LEU A 217 2.70 -6.81 20.36
CA LEU A 217 3.49 -5.59 20.15
C LEU A 217 2.69 -4.28 20.39
N PRO A 218 2.02 -4.11 21.53
CA PRO A 218 1.13 -2.95 21.76
C PRO A 218 1.86 -1.60 21.85
N ASP A 219 3.18 -1.62 22.01
CA ASP A 219 4.01 -0.41 22.08
C ASP A 219 4.29 0.18 20.70
N TYR A 220 4.10 -0.59 19.63
CA TYR A 220 4.28 -0.16 18.26
C TYR A 220 2.98 0.40 17.68
N LYS A 221 2.96 1.70 17.45
CA LYS A 221 1.78 2.42 16.98
C LYS A 221 1.77 2.59 15.46
N TRP A 222 0.56 2.67 14.90
CA TRP A 222 0.35 2.94 13.49
C TRP A 222 1.07 1.96 12.55
N ILE A 223 0.85 0.67 12.78
CA ILE A 223 1.35 -0.39 11.90
C ILE A 223 0.72 -0.24 10.52
N LYS A 224 1.55 -0.07 9.48
CA LYS A 224 1.08 0.20 8.10
C LYS A 224 1.27 -0.98 7.17
N THR A 225 2.39 -1.65 7.28
CA THR A 225 2.72 -2.78 6.43
C THR A 225 3.26 -3.91 7.29
N ILE A 226 2.82 -5.13 7.00
CA ILE A 226 3.35 -6.35 7.60
C ILE A 226 3.64 -7.31 6.45
N ARG A 227 4.78 -7.99 6.51
CA ARG A 227 5.15 -9.07 5.59
C ARG A 227 5.72 -10.24 6.37
N ALA A 228 5.31 -11.46 5.98
CA ALA A 228 5.90 -12.69 6.50
C ALA A 228 7.18 -13.02 5.74
N PHE A 229 8.16 -13.57 6.45
CA PHE A 229 9.37 -14.16 5.93
C PHE A 229 9.49 -15.61 6.43
N GLU A 230 10.51 -16.34 5.99
CA GLU A 230 10.69 -17.75 6.35
C GLU A 230 10.76 -17.98 7.86
N ASP A 231 11.34 -17.06 8.60
CA ASP A 231 11.66 -17.17 10.03
C ASP A 231 11.03 -16.07 10.91
N GLY A 232 10.02 -15.35 10.41
CA GLY A 232 9.33 -14.34 11.19
C GLY A 232 8.59 -13.31 10.35
N PHE A 233 8.52 -12.07 10.88
CA PHE A 233 7.77 -11.00 10.27
C PHE A 233 8.58 -9.71 10.22
N VAL A 234 8.31 -8.89 9.21
CA VAL A 234 8.74 -7.49 9.15
C VAL A 234 7.49 -6.63 9.16
N PHE A 235 7.51 -5.58 9.96
CA PHE A 235 6.46 -4.59 9.91
C PHE A 235 7.00 -3.17 10.02
N THR A 236 6.21 -2.25 9.51
CA THR A 236 6.49 -0.81 9.61
C THR A 236 5.56 -0.16 10.60
N TYR A 237 6.08 0.80 11.33
CA TYR A 237 5.33 1.56 12.31
C TYR A 237 5.68 3.05 12.19
N GLU A 238 5.15 3.90 13.07
CA GLU A 238 5.29 5.36 13.00
C GLU A 238 6.76 5.86 12.88
N ARG A 239 7.71 5.16 13.49
CA ARG A 239 9.11 5.61 13.62
C ARG A 239 10.11 4.79 12.80
N GLY A 240 9.71 3.69 12.23
CA GLY A 240 10.66 2.83 11.54
C GLY A 240 10.11 1.47 11.12
N LEU A 241 10.99 0.51 11.16
CA LEU A 241 10.76 -0.87 10.77
C LEU A 241 11.28 -1.81 11.86
N VAL A 242 10.55 -2.89 12.08
CA VAL A 242 10.90 -3.92 13.06
C VAL A 242 10.88 -5.29 12.39
N THR A 243 11.88 -6.10 12.67
CA THR A 243 11.88 -7.53 12.39
C THR A 243 11.60 -8.33 13.66
N THR A 244 10.83 -9.41 13.51
CA THR A 244 10.54 -10.33 14.60
C THR A 244 10.81 -11.75 14.15
N ASP A 245 10.86 -12.68 15.11
CA ASP A 245 10.72 -14.11 14.82
C ASP A 245 9.23 -14.49 14.61
N ALA A 246 8.99 -15.80 14.44
CA ALA A 246 7.64 -16.35 14.27
C ALA A 246 6.77 -16.19 15.54
N ASP A 247 7.37 -16.05 16.71
CA ASP A 247 6.71 -15.84 18.00
C ASP A 247 6.53 -14.36 18.35
N TRP A 248 6.80 -13.45 17.41
CA TRP A 248 6.72 -11.98 17.56
C TRP A 248 7.72 -11.40 18.54
N GLN A 249 8.85 -12.10 18.83
CA GLN A 249 9.94 -11.52 19.59
C GLN A 249 10.77 -10.62 18.66
N ILE A 250 11.06 -9.41 19.13
CA ILE A 250 11.81 -8.42 18.34
C ILE A 250 13.23 -8.92 18.15
N LYS A 251 13.67 -9.00 16.89
CA LYS A 251 15.07 -9.29 16.50
C LYS A 251 15.85 -8.01 16.24
N GLU A 252 15.24 -7.05 15.55
CA GLU A 252 15.88 -5.82 15.14
C GLU A 252 14.87 -4.69 15.00
N GLU A 253 15.28 -3.49 15.37
CA GLU A 253 14.53 -2.26 15.12
C GLU A 253 15.40 -1.26 14.36
N ILE A 254 14.89 -0.82 13.21
CA ILE A 254 15.55 0.16 12.34
C ILE A 254 14.78 1.46 12.44
N LEU A 255 15.38 2.46 13.10
CA LEU A 255 14.83 3.81 13.15
C LEU A 255 15.17 4.56 11.86
N LEU A 256 14.18 5.15 11.25
CA LEU A 256 14.34 5.90 10.02
C LEU A 256 14.22 7.41 10.30
N PRO A 257 14.95 8.28 9.58
CA PRO A 257 15.20 9.68 10.00
C PRO A 257 14.03 10.66 9.83
N ALA A 258 12.83 10.20 9.55
CA ALA A 258 11.67 11.06 9.36
C ALA A 258 10.36 10.38 9.79
N PRO A 259 9.33 11.12 10.21
CA PRO A 259 8.03 10.53 10.50
C PRO A 259 7.43 9.95 9.22
N PHE A 260 7.12 8.66 9.25
CA PHE A 260 6.61 7.91 8.12
C PHE A 260 5.09 7.84 8.20
N LYS A 261 4.43 8.21 7.12
CA LYS A 261 3.00 7.92 6.98
C LYS A 261 2.74 6.60 6.27
N PHE A 262 3.64 6.17 5.36
CA PHE A 262 3.49 4.89 4.65
C PHE A 262 4.86 4.34 4.26
N VAL A 263 5.14 3.12 4.63
CA VAL A 263 6.33 2.38 4.24
C VAL A 263 5.87 1.10 3.57
N TYR A 264 6.31 0.90 2.35
CA TYR A 264 6.04 -0.31 1.59
C TYR A 264 7.33 -1.10 1.50
N LEU A 265 7.25 -2.35 1.92
CA LEU A 265 8.38 -3.25 1.98
C LEU A 265 8.40 -4.15 0.79
N GLU A 266 9.55 -4.23 0.18
CA GLU A 266 9.88 -5.28 -0.73
C GLU A 266 11.29 -5.76 -0.46
N ARG A 267 11.45 -7.09 -0.36
CA ARG A 267 12.75 -7.72 -0.13
C ARG A 267 13.48 -7.83 -1.48
N LEU A 268 14.73 -7.37 -1.52
CA LEU A 268 15.64 -7.59 -2.65
C LEU A 268 16.37 -8.93 -2.50
#